data_1de31ac51568b9e339e61a9fb47b4ecf
#
_entry.id   1de31ac51568b9e339e61a9fb47b4ecf
#
_cell.length_a   1.000
_cell.length_b   1.000
_cell.length_c   1.000
_cell.angle_alpha   90.00
_cell.angle_beta   90.00
_cell.angle_gamma   90.00
#
_symmetry.space_group_name_H-M   'P 1'
#
loop_
_entity.id
_entity.type
_entity.pdbx_description
1 polymer ?
#
loop_
_entity_poly.entity_id
_entity_poly.type
_entity_poly.pdbx_seq_one_letter_code
_entity_poly.pdbx_strand_id
1 'polypeptide(L)'
;PNTIKPTQNSSTYNYANVPIVQGIYASDQFVYDSQASHPKFVLSNSRVDKSKIEISVNENGVSSVFTHATDVSNIKTTSKVYYTQENEEGFTEIYFGDGTLGIELLDGDVMTVTYIIVDTIHCNGVKNFSQVNAVNGYTDSTVTTTSIATGGTEKESIESIKFKATKFYTSQNRLVTLNDYKAKVKEYYPNADAVAVWGGEENAPPQYGKVFLAIKPLNSDYLSGSEKTAIKSKLNALNMLTVRPEIVDASIVKILLTTTFKYDERSTSLSQGELETIVTNAIIDFDKDQLTNFDSIFRHSNLAKAIDESSSSVLSNTTNVRLRKKMEVKTGQLLGYLNPFGNGFYNPTSGYNADAGGITGTSGFYSVGDATNVHYFDDDGKGNLREYYLSGSTRIYTNSTAGTIDYSTGLITINAINITSTVNVDSTIDFTMIPNGNDVVATRGILVDISTTDIKVLGEVDTIASGESSAGVGFKSTSSSSY
;
A
#
# COMPACT_ATOMS: atom_id res chain seq x y z
N PRO A 1 -1.68 25.32 -17.92
CA PRO A 1 -2.81 24.63 -17.29
C PRO A 1 -3.28 23.49 -18.20
N ASN A 2 -3.28 22.26 -17.67
CA ASN A 2 -3.83 21.12 -18.38
C ASN A 2 -5.35 21.28 -18.45
N THR A 3 -5.86 21.69 -19.60
CA THR A 3 -7.31 21.80 -19.83
C THR A 3 -7.90 20.40 -19.97
N ILE A 4 -8.62 19.93 -18.96
CA ILE A 4 -9.32 18.65 -19.02
C ILE A 4 -10.56 18.86 -19.89
N LYS A 5 -10.61 18.12 -20.99
CA LYS A 5 -11.77 18.17 -21.90
C LYS A 5 -12.83 17.17 -21.47
N PRO A 6 -14.09 17.55 -21.36
CA PRO A 6 -15.17 16.64 -21.06
C PRO A 6 -15.47 15.70 -22.24
N THR A 7 -15.94 14.50 -21.91
CA THR A 7 -16.62 13.64 -22.88
C THR A 7 -18.13 13.83 -22.74
N GLN A 8 -18.80 14.23 -23.81
CA GLN A 8 -20.24 14.45 -23.81
C GLN A 8 -20.98 13.16 -24.17
N ASN A 9 -21.89 12.74 -23.30
CA ASN A 9 -22.88 11.69 -23.57
C ASN A 9 -24.28 12.28 -23.41
N SER A 10 -24.97 12.43 -24.51
CA SER A 10 -26.34 13.00 -24.56
C SER A 10 -26.42 14.39 -23.89
N SER A 11 -26.91 14.46 -22.66
CA SER A 11 -27.07 15.68 -21.85
C SER A 11 -26.06 15.79 -20.69
N THR A 12 -25.17 14.81 -20.53
CA THR A 12 -24.20 14.77 -19.43
C THR A 12 -22.78 14.98 -19.92
N TYR A 13 -21.99 15.72 -19.15
CA TYR A 13 -20.57 15.93 -19.37
C TYR A 13 -19.77 15.13 -18.35
N ASN A 14 -18.90 14.24 -18.82
CA ASN A 14 -18.02 13.45 -17.98
C ASN A 14 -16.59 14.01 -18.02
N TYR A 15 -16.05 14.32 -16.86
CA TYR A 15 -14.63 14.69 -16.68
C TYR A 15 -13.91 13.53 -16.01
N ALA A 16 -13.05 12.85 -16.75
CA ALA A 16 -12.26 11.74 -16.22
C ALA A 16 -10.92 12.22 -15.69
N ASN A 17 -10.47 11.60 -14.59
CA ASN A 17 -9.13 11.83 -14.00
C ASN A 17 -8.81 13.31 -13.69
N VAL A 18 -9.76 14.00 -13.07
CA VAL A 18 -9.55 15.37 -12.58
C VAL A 18 -8.59 15.34 -11.39
N PRO A 19 -7.38 15.92 -11.50
CA PRO A 19 -6.47 16.00 -10.37
C PRO A 19 -6.99 17.01 -9.34
N ILE A 20 -7.15 16.54 -8.11
CA ILE A 20 -7.50 17.38 -6.96
C ILE A 20 -6.25 17.57 -6.12
N VAL A 21 -5.93 18.81 -5.78
CA VAL A 21 -4.79 19.17 -4.94
C VAL A 21 -5.31 19.80 -3.66
N GLN A 22 -4.81 19.33 -2.53
CA GLN A 22 -5.13 19.93 -1.24
C GLN A 22 -4.34 21.22 -1.05
N GLY A 23 -5.00 22.27 -0.53
CA GLY A 23 -4.34 23.49 -0.12
C GLY A 23 -5.21 24.72 -0.32
N ILE A 24 -4.67 25.86 0.11
CA ILE A 24 -5.28 27.18 -0.01
C ILE A 24 -4.39 28.01 -0.93
N TYR A 25 -4.98 28.68 -1.92
CA TYR A 25 -4.25 29.60 -2.76
C TYR A 25 -3.87 30.85 -1.97
N ALA A 26 -2.59 31.23 -2.07
CA ALA A 26 -2.06 32.48 -1.55
C ALA A 26 -1.30 33.21 -2.67
N SER A 27 -1.13 34.50 -2.54
CA SER A 27 -0.43 35.32 -3.51
C SER A 27 0.38 36.39 -2.81
N ASP A 28 1.66 36.48 -3.13
CA ASP A 28 2.56 37.55 -2.70
C ASP A 28 2.94 38.43 -3.89
N GLN A 29 3.10 39.71 -3.68
CA GLN A 29 3.56 40.66 -4.69
C GLN A 29 4.88 41.31 -4.27
N PHE A 30 5.79 41.44 -5.22
CA PHE A 30 7.09 42.05 -5.03
C PHE A 30 7.37 43.01 -6.18
N VAL A 31 8.18 44.02 -5.91
CA VAL A 31 8.69 44.96 -6.92
C VAL A 31 10.20 44.72 -7.05
N TYR A 32 10.67 44.60 -8.27
CA TYR A 32 12.09 44.42 -8.55
C TYR A 32 12.83 45.76 -8.37
N ASP A 33 13.90 45.72 -7.58
CA ASP A 33 14.82 46.85 -7.38
C ASP A 33 16.20 46.48 -7.96
N SER A 34 16.57 47.11 -9.03
CA SER A 34 17.86 46.88 -9.73
C SER A 34 19.09 47.32 -8.91
N GLN A 35 18.90 48.13 -7.84
CA GLN A 35 19.99 48.54 -6.95
C GLN A 35 20.32 47.47 -5.89
N ALA A 36 19.44 46.51 -5.68
CA ALA A 36 19.67 45.43 -4.77
C ALA A 36 20.66 44.41 -5.37
N SER A 37 21.72 44.07 -4.66
CA SER A 37 22.65 43.02 -5.09
C SER A 37 22.00 41.65 -5.00
N HIS A 38 21.67 41.04 -6.16
CA HIS A 38 21.08 39.69 -6.27
C HIS A 38 19.78 39.57 -5.42
N PRO A 39 18.71 40.30 -5.80
CA PRO A 39 17.50 40.32 -5.02
C PRO A 39 16.84 38.93 -4.93
N LYS A 40 16.56 38.50 -3.72
CA LYS A 40 15.82 37.26 -3.43
C LYS A 40 14.50 37.65 -2.77
N PHE A 41 13.43 37.00 -3.24
CA PHE A 41 12.08 37.28 -2.80
C PHE A 41 11.57 36.14 -1.95
N VAL A 42 11.38 36.39 -0.66
CA VAL A 42 10.99 35.39 0.32
C VAL A 42 9.48 35.30 0.38
N LEU A 43 8.91 34.11 0.15
CA LEU A 43 7.47 33.88 0.28
C LEU A 43 7.05 33.95 1.74
N SER A 44 5.86 34.50 1.99
CA SER A 44 5.36 34.77 3.35
C SER A 44 5.00 33.52 4.13
N ASN A 45 4.93 32.35 3.50
CA ASN A 45 4.58 31.08 4.15
C ASN A 45 5.66 30.01 3.94
N SER A 46 5.92 29.20 4.98
CA SER A 46 6.91 28.11 4.94
C SER A 46 6.35 26.78 4.37
N ARG A 47 5.00 26.63 4.34
CA ARG A 47 4.34 25.40 3.85
C ARG A 47 3.88 25.53 2.40
N VAL A 48 4.76 25.96 1.54
CA VAL A 48 4.50 26.16 0.11
C VAL A 48 4.74 24.88 -0.68
N ASP A 49 3.76 24.48 -1.50
CA ASP A 49 3.99 23.44 -2.52
C ASP A 49 4.83 24.03 -3.67
N LYS A 50 6.14 23.75 -3.66
CA LYS A 50 7.10 24.24 -4.67
C LYS A 50 6.76 23.80 -6.08
N SER A 51 5.97 22.74 -6.27
CA SER A 51 5.55 22.24 -7.60
C SER A 51 4.39 23.04 -8.19
N LYS A 52 3.74 23.89 -7.40
CA LYS A 52 2.54 24.66 -7.74
C LYS A 52 2.75 26.18 -7.61
N ILE A 53 3.98 26.62 -7.76
CA ILE A 53 4.29 28.04 -7.81
C ILE A 53 4.08 28.53 -9.25
N GLU A 54 3.26 29.55 -9.41
CA GLU A 54 3.03 30.26 -10.67
C GLU A 54 3.48 31.71 -10.49
N ILE A 55 4.34 32.18 -11.38
CA ILE A 55 4.87 33.56 -11.35
C ILE A 55 4.48 34.30 -12.62
N SER A 56 3.85 35.42 -12.44
CA SER A 56 3.60 36.40 -13.51
C SER A 56 4.34 37.70 -13.19
N VAL A 57 5.07 38.21 -14.17
CA VAL A 57 5.77 39.50 -14.09
C VAL A 57 5.09 40.47 -15.01
N ASN A 58 4.76 41.65 -14.49
CA ASN A 58 4.21 42.75 -15.26
C ASN A 58 5.35 43.69 -15.64
N GLU A 59 5.73 43.64 -16.90
CA GLU A 59 6.74 44.50 -17.53
C GLU A 59 6.00 45.64 -18.29
N ASN A 60 5.98 46.84 -17.75
CA ASN A 60 5.35 48.02 -18.38
C ASN A 60 3.89 47.79 -18.85
N GLY A 61 3.08 47.10 -18.06
CA GLY A 61 1.67 46.83 -18.36
C GLY A 61 1.43 45.55 -19.17
N VAL A 62 2.47 44.80 -19.54
CA VAL A 62 2.38 43.50 -20.21
C VAL A 62 2.72 42.41 -19.21
N SER A 63 1.75 41.56 -18.92
CA SER A 63 1.97 40.41 -18.02
C SER A 63 2.57 39.24 -18.78
N SER A 64 3.64 38.68 -18.27
CA SER A 64 4.30 37.47 -18.80
C SER A 64 4.48 36.42 -17.72
N VAL A 65 4.25 35.12 -18.08
CA VAL A 65 4.42 34.01 -17.18
C VAL A 65 5.84 33.49 -17.21
N PHE A 66 6.44 33.30 -16.06
CA PHE A 66 7.77 32.73 -15.90
C PHE A 66 7.65 31.25 -15.51
N THR A 67 8.59 30.42 -15.96
CA THR A 67 8.62 28.99 -15.71
C THR A 67 9.75 28.62 -14.76
N HIS A 68 9.55 27.61 -13.93
CA HIS A 68 10.58 27.12 -13.02
C HIS A 68 11.74 26.48 -13.81
N ALA A 69 12.95 26.93 -13.55
CA ALA A 69 14.16 26.40 -14.16
C ALA A 69 14.56 25.08 -13.49
N THR A 70 14.33 23.96 -14.16
CA THR A 70 14.70 22.62 -13.70
C THR A 70 16.00 22.09 -14.33
N ASP A 71 16.36 22.61 -15.50
CA ASP A 71 17.55 22.21 -16.25
C ASP A 71 18.25 23.45 -16.79
N VAL A 72 19.47 23.70 -16.32
CA VAL A 72 20.27 24.87 -16.65
C VAL A 72 20.83 24.79 -18.09
N SER A 73 20.98 23.57 -18.64
CA SER A 73 21.63 23.37 -19.96
C SER A 73 20.86 23.96 -21.15
N ASN A 74 19.54 24.16 -21.00
CA ASN A 74 18.67 24.67 -22.05
C ASN A 74 18.24 26.14 -21.86
N ILE A 75 18.72 26.82 -20.84
CA ILE A 75 18.34 28.20 -20.53
C ILE A 75 19.16 29.16 -21.37
N LYS A 76 18.47 30.07 -22.05
CA LYS A 76 19.06 31.17 -22.86
C LYS A 76 18.91 32.48 -22.10
N THR A 77 19.69 33.50 -22.49
CA THR A 77 19.61 34.86 -21.95
C THR A 77 18.21 35.49 -22.03
N THR A 78 17.36 35.03 -22.96
CA THR A 78 15.99 35.52 -23.18
C THR A 78 14.93 34.62 -22.55
N SER A 79 15.33 33.57 -21.88
CA SER A 79 14.37 32.64 -21.25
C SER A 79 13.71 33.28 -20.04
N LYS A 80 12.37 33.26 -19.99
CA LYS A 80 11.58 33.73 -18.84
C LYS A 80 11.49 32.64 -17.81
N VAL A 81 12.50 32.59 -16.94
CA VAL A 81 12.65 31.54 -15.92
C VAL A 81 12.87 32.13 -14.53
N TYR A 82 12.47 31.38 -13.52
CA TYR A 82 12.76 31.66 -12.12
C TYR A 82 13.41 30.45 -11.46
N TYR A 83 14.11 30.70 -10.38
CA TYR A 83 14.75 29.70 -9.53
C TYR A 83 14.18 29.74 -8.14
N THR A 84 14.21 28.63 -7.44
CA THR A 84 13.78 28.53 -6.06
C THR A 84 14.88 27.93 -5.20
N GLN A 85 15.05 28.46 -4.01
CA GLN A 85 15.85 27.85 -2.95
C GLN A 85 15.12 27.98 -1.61
N GLU A 86 15.62 27.31 -0.60
CA GLU A 86 15.11 27.43 0.77
C GLU A 86 16.14 28.18 1.60
N ASN A 87 15.70 29.16 2.41
CA ASN A 87 16.57 29.87 3.32
C ASN A 87 16.78 29.08 4.63
N GLU A 88 17.65 29.57 5.50
CA GLU A 88 17.96 28.92 6.79
C GLU A 88 16.75 28.79 7.72
N GLU A 89 15.76 29.65 7.57
CA GLU A 89 14.53 29.66 8.35
C GLU A 89 13.46 28.69 7.76
N GLY A 90 13.71 28.11 6.59
CA GLY A 90 12.82 27.15 5.93
C GLY A 90 11.76 27.77 5.04
N PHE A 91 11.88 29.07 4.70
CA PHE A 91 11.03 29.74 3.73
C PHE A 91 11.55 29.57 2.31
N THR A 92 10.65 29.54 1.35
CA THR A 92 11.02 29.50 -0.07
C THR A 92 11.42 30.88 -0.55
N GLU A 93 12.63 30.99 -1.09
CA GLU A 93 13.13 32.19 -1.78
C GLU A 93 13.04 31.99 -3.29
N ILE A 94 12.65 33.03 -3.99
CA ILE A 94 12.58 33.08 -5.44
C ILE A 94 13.61 34.09 -5.93
N TYR A 95 14.31 33.76 -7.01
CA TYR A 95 15.19 34.64 -7.69
C TYR A 95 15.14 34.42 -9.22
N PHE A 96 15.59 35.39 -9.98
CA PHE A 96 15.47 35.42 -11.45
C PHE A 96 16.81 35.34 -12.11
N GLY A 97 16.83 35.28 -13.43
CA GLY A 97 18.04 35.29 -14.24
C GLY A 97 18.80 36.62 -14.10
N ASP A 98 20.09 36.56 -14.46
CA ASP A 98 21.05 37.67 -14.42
C ASP A 98 21.41 38.16 -15.82
N GLY A 99 20.59 37.86 -16.83
CA GLY A 99 20.89 38.15 -18.24
C GLY A 99 21.85 37.14 -18.90
N THR A 100 22.43 36.21 -18.12
CA THR A 100 23.23 35.08 -18.60
C THR A 100 22.43 33.80 -18.61
N LEU A 101 21.86 33.45 -17.45
CA LEU A 101 20.99 32.31 -17.26
C LEU A 101 19.55 32.78 -17.01
N GLY A 102 18.85 33.07 -18.09
CA GLY A 102 17.51 33.66 -18.08
C GLY A 102 17.52 35.19 -18.18
N ILE A 103 16.35 35.76 -18.45
CA ILE A 103 16.19 37.21 -18.58
C ILE A 103 16.34 37.87 -17.21
N GLU A 104 17.04 38.99 -17.18
CA GLU A 104 17.11 39.91 -16.05
C GLU A 104 15.85 40.78 -16.00
N LEU A 105 15.27 40.98 -14.83
CA LEU A 105 14.12 41.85 -14.62
C LEU A 105 14.56 43.34 -14.66
N LEU A 106 13.66 44.21 -15.06
CA LEU A 106 13.88 45.63 -15.09
C LEU A 106 13.43 46.28 -13.77
N ASP A 107 14.08 47.40 -13.45
CA ASP A 107 13.71 48.19 -12.27
C ASP A 107 12.24 48.60 -12.30
N GLY A 108 11.52 48.35 -11.21
CA GLY A 108 10.09 48.62 -11.11
C GLY A 108 9.18 47.53 -11.66
N ASP A 109 9.69 46.42 -12.20
CA ASP A 109 8.86 45.30 -12.60
C ASP A 109 8.12 44.72 -11.39
N VAL A 110 6.80 44.50 -11.57
CA VAL A 110 5.95 43.94 -10.51
C VAL A 110 5.73 42.45 -10.75
N MET A 111 6.18 41.63 -9.82
CA MET A 111 5.94 40.20 -9.86
C MET A 111 4.83 39.80 -8.92
N THR A 112 3.93 38.96 -9.40
CA THR A 112 2.90 38.31 -8.60
C THR A 112 3.20 36.81 -8.56
N VAL A 113 3.40 36.31 -7.35
CA VAL A 113 3.69 34.91 -7.09
C VAL A 113 2.46 34.26 -6.48
N THR A 114 1.83 33.34 -7.20
CA THR A 114 0.68 32.57 -6.69
C THR A 114 1.16 31.16 -6.37
N TYR A 115 0.80 30.66 -5.21
CA TYR A 115 1.20 29.35 -4.71
C TYR A 115 0.12 28.71 -3.84
N ILE A 116 0.29 27.43 -3.55
CA ILE A 116 -0.61 26.68 -2.67
C ILE A 116 0.08 26.45 -1.34
N ILE A 117 -0.61 26.80 -0.26
CA ILE A 117 -0.25 26.44 1.12
C ILE A 117 -0.86 25.10 1.44
N VAL A 118 -0.04 24.11 1.77
CA VAL A 118 -0.46 22.73 2.01
C VAL A 118 -0.49 22.39 3.50
N ASP A 119 -1.34 21.41 3.85
CA ASP A 119 -1.47 20.87 5.21
C ASP A 119 -0.86 19.46 5.29
N THR A 120 0.40 19.37 4.93
CA THR A 120 1.29 18.20 4.99
C THR A 120 0.62 16.81 4.93
N ILE A 121 0.56 16.06 6.05
CA ILE A 121 0.10 14.66 6.08
C ILE A 121 -1.39 14.48 6.37
N HIS A 122 -2.07 15.51 6.89
CA HIS A 122 -3.41 15.36 7.45
C HIS A 122 -4.50 14.99 6.43
N CYS A 123 -4.27 15.27 5.16
CA CYS A 123 -5.20 14.92 4.08
C CYS A 123 -4.90 13.59 3.40
N ASN A 124 -3.85 12.88 3.79
CA ASN A 124 -3.59 11.55 3.26
C ASN A 124 -4.72 10.58 3.67
N GLY A 125 -5.16 9.74 2.72
CA GLY A 125 -6.23 8.77 2.93
C GLY A 125 -7.65 9.32 2.71
N VAL A 126 -7.84 10.63 2.45
CA VAL A 126 -9.15 11.19 2.11
C VAL A 126 -9.63 10.59 0.80
N LYS A 127 -10.86 10.06 0.80
CA LYS A 127 -11.47 9.38 -0.35
C LYS A 127 -12.84 9.93 -0.75
N ASN A 128 -13.42 10.80 0.05
CA ASN A 128 -14.74 11.38 -0.24
C ASN A 128 -14.56 12.86 -0.60
N PHE A 129 -14.95 13.21 -1.80
CA PHE A 129 -14.91 14.59 -2.30
C PHE A 129 -16.31 15.02 -2.73
N SER A 130 -16.64 16.28 -2.50
CA SER A 130 -17.88 16.87 -2.92
C SER A 130 -17.63 18.21 -3.61
N GLN A 131 -18.48 18.56 -4.54
CA GLN A 131 -18.48 19.89 -5.14
C GLN A 131 -19.02 20.90 -4.13
N VAL A 132 -18.27 21.95 -3.87
CA VAL A 132 -18.69 23.06 -2.98
C VAL A 132 -19.17 24.25 -3.79
N ASN A 133 -18.48 24.59 -4.87
CA ASN A 133 -18.80 25.73 -5.72
C ASN A 133 -19.34 25.28 -7.06
N ALA A 134 -20.26 26.07 -7.64
CA ALA A 134 -20.77 25.80 -8.98
C ALA A 134 -19.66 25.79 -10.02
N VAL A 135 -19.66 24.79 -10.89
CA VAL A 135 -18.78 24.72 -12.07
C VAL A 135 -19.61 25.17 -13.27
N ASN A 136 -19.25 26.33 -13.84
CA ASN A 136 -20.00 26.95 -14.95
C ASN A 136 -21.51 27.09 -14.72
N GLY A 137 -21.90 27.37 -13.44
CA GLY A 137 -23.30 27.52 -13.04
C GLY A 137 -24.01 26.23 -12.61
N TYR A 138 -23.38 25.07 -12.74
CA TYR A 138 -23.94 23.77 -12.34
C TYR A 138 -23.48 23.39 -10.93
N THR A 139 -24.43 22.95 -10.10
CA THR A 139 -24.20 22.54 -8.69
C THR A 139 -24.50 21.07 -8.44
N ASP A 140 -25.03 20.36 -9.43
CA ASP A 140 -25.57 19.00 -9.35
C ASP A 140 -24.62 17.95 -9.91
N SER A 141 -23.32 18.10 -9.69
CA SER A 141 -22.34 17.12 -10.15
C SER A 141 -22.21 15.92 -9.20
N THR A 142 -22.07 14.73 -9.80
CA THR A 142 -21.69 13.53 -9.07
C THR A 142 -20.18 13.37 -9.11
N VAL A 143 -19.52 13.33 -7.95
CA VAL A 143 -18.07 13.12 -7.83
C VAL A 143 -17.80 11.67 -7.45
N THR A 144 -17.07 10.95 -8.31
CA THR A 144 -16.63 9.57 -8.04
C THR A 144 -15.11 9.58 -7.84
N THR A 145 -14.65 9.16 -6.68
CA THR A 145 -13.23 9.09 -6.37
C THR A 145 -12.59 7.89 -7.06
N THR A 146 -11.58 8.12 -7.88
CA THR A 146 -10.81 7.08 -8.58
C THR A 146 -9.55 6.67 -7.81
N SER A 147 -9.02 7.55 -6.96
CA SER A 147 -7.87 7.28 -6.08
C SER A 147 -8.00 8.09 -4.81
N ILE A 148 -7.51 7.53 -3.71
CA ILE A 148 -7.45 8.23 -2.43
C ILE A 148 -6.39 9.33 -2.47
N ALA A 149 -6.53 10.36 -1.63
CA ALA A 149 -5.54 11.43 -1.51
C ALA A 149 -4.23 10.88 -0.92
N THR A 150 -3.12 11.13 -1.59
CA THR A 150 -1.77 10.69 -1.21
C THR A 150 -0.74 11.77 -1.54
N GLY A 151 0.48 11.64 -1.03
CA GLY A 151 1.60 12.53 -1.39
C GLY A 151 1.89 13.63 -0.37
N GLY A 152 1.06 13.78 0.66
CA GLY A 152 1.39 14.67 1.78
C GLY A 152 2.51 14.08 2.63
N THR A 153 3.56 14.86 2.91
CA THR A 153 4.69 14.46 3.77
C THR A 153 5.10 15.60 4.66
N GLU A 154 5.63 15.28 5.83
CA GLU A 154 6.32 16.26 6.66
C GLU A 154 7.65 16.68 6.01
N LYS A 155 8.18 17.79 6.46
CA LYS A 155 9.51 18.26 6.06
C LYS A 155 10.55 17.20 6.42
N GLU A 156 11.44 16.88 5.48
CA GLU A 156 12.49 15.90 5.70
C GLU A 156 13.44 16.32 6.82
N SER A 157 13.74 15.38 7.73
CA SER A 157 14.67 15.62 8.83
C SER A 157 16.11 15.78 8.32
N ILE A 158 16.93 16.58 9.04
CA ILE A 158 18.34 16.78 8.71
C ILE A 158 19.12 15.47 8.69
N GLU A 159 18.78 14.54 9.57
CA GLU A 159 19.42 13.20 9.61
C GLU A 159 19.10 12.38 8.36
N SER A 160 17.84 12.42 7.90
CA SER A 160 17.43 11.80 6.65
C SER A 160 18.16 12.42 5.45
N ILE A 161 18.25 13.74 5.40
CA ILE A 161 18.98 14.46 4.34
C ILE A 161 20.46 14.05 4.32
N LYS A 162 21.14 14.02 5.47
CA LYS A 162 22.54 13.58 5.56
C LYS A 162 22.74 12.16 5.07
N PHE A 163 21.85 11.26 5.46
CA PHE A 163 21.90 9.87 5.03
C PHE A 163 21.67 9.71 3.52
N LYS A 164 20.68 10.42 2.96
CA LYS A 164 20.37 10.37 1.54
C LYS A 164 21.42 11.05 0.68
N ALA A 165 21.98 12.18 1.14
CA ALA A 165 23.01 12.91 0.40
C ALA A 165 24.25 12.06 0.09
N THR A 166 24.70 11.24 1.07
CA THR A 166 25.82 10.32 0.87
C THR A 166 25.50 9.27 -0.19
N LYS A 167 24.28 8.70 -0.17
CA LYS A 167 23.83 7.70 -1.15
C LYS A 167 23.64 8.31 -2.53
N PHE A 168 23.09 9.52 -2.62
CA PHE A 168 22.91 10.24 -3.87
C PHE A 168 24.26 10.49 -4.57
N TYR A 169 25.27 10.92 -3.82
CA TYR A 169 26.62 11.12 -4.34
C TYR A 169 27.22 9.82 -4.90
N THR A 170 27.08 8.70 -4.16
CA THR A 170 27.65 7.41 -4.60
C THR A 170 26.93 6.82 -5.81
N SER A 171 25.61 7.00 -5.94
CA SER A 171 24.84 6.53 -7.08
C SER A 171 25.00 7.39 -8.34
N GLN A 172 25.52 8.60 -8.22
CA GLN A 172 25.62 9.59 -9.31
C GLN A 172 24.30 9.79 -10.07
N ASN A 173 23.18 9.70 -9.33
CA ASN A 173 21.82 9.77 -9.88
C ASN A 173 21.52 8.76 -11.00
N ARG A 174 22.08 7.55 -10.90
CA ARG A 174 21.85 6.43 -11.82
C ARG A 174 21.27 5.24 -11.07
N LEU A 175 20.45 4.44 -11.77
CA LEU A 175 19.87 3.22 -11.24
C LEU A 175 20.70 2.03 -11.70
N VAL A 176 21.56 1.50 -10.84
CA VAL A 176 22.47 0.40 -11.12
C VAL A 176 22.20 -0.79 -10.21
N THR A 177 22.04 -0.55 -8.91
CA THR A 177 21.80 -1.60 -7.91
C THR A 177 20.33 -1.66 -7.51
N LEU A 178 19.90 -2.80 -6.95
CA LEU A 178 18.55 -2.98 -6.43
C LEU A 178 18.22 -1.92 -5.36
N ASN A 179 19.22 -1.53 -4.56
CA ASN A 179 19.07 -0.51 -3.52
C ASN A 179 18.86 0.90 -4.10
N ASP A 180 19.46 1.20 -5.26
CA ASP A 180 19.24 2.49 -5.93
C ASP A 180 17.77 2.62 -6.36
N TYR A 181 17.19 1.55 -6.93
CA TYR A 181 15.77 1.50 -7.28
C TYR A 181 14.90 1.66 -6.03
N LYS A 182 15.16 0.92 -4.94
CA LYS A 182 14.41 1.05 -3.66
C LYS A 182 14.45 2.49 -3.13
N ALA A 183 15.62 3.10 -3.12
CA ALA A 183 15.81 4.47 -2.64
C ALA A 183 15.06 5.49 -3.51
N LYS A 184 15.17 5.38 -4.85
CA LYS A 184 14.50 6.30 -5.78
C LYS A 184 12.99 6.13 -5.80
N VAL A 185 12.47 4.93 -5.64
CA VAL A 185 11.02 4.72 -5.49
C VAL A 185 10.50 5.45 -4.25
N LYS A 186 11.16 5.32 -3.09
CA LYS A 186 10.77 6.04 -1.87
C LYS A 186 10.90 7.56 -2.00
N GLU A 187 11.85 8.05 -2.80
CA GLU A 187 11.99 9.47 -3.12
C GLU A 187 10.83 9.97 -4.02
N TYR A 188 10.46 9.21 -5.05
CA TYR A 188 9.43 9.62 -6.01
C TYR A 188 8.00 9.35 -5.55
N TYR A 189 7.85 8.42 -4.64
CA TYR A 189 6.59 8.00 -4.02
C TYR A 189 6.79 7.80 -2.51
N PRO A 190 6.78 8.88 -1.72
CA PRO A 190 7.02 8.83 -0.27
C PRO A 190 6.04 7.94 0.50
N ASN A 191 4.83 7.74 -0.07
CA ASN A 191 3.81 6.86 0.50
C ASN A 191 4.05 5.36 0.23
N ALA A 192 5.24 4.97 -0.26
CA ALA A 192 5.61 3.58 -0.35
C ALA A 192 5.91 3.02 1.05
N ASP A 193 5.05 2.16 1.56
CA ASP A 193 5.24 1.40 2.79
C ASP A 193 6.37 0.39 2.58
N ALA A 194 6.23 -0.50 1.61
CA ALA A 194 7.22 -1.49 1.25
C ALA A 194 7.58 -1.46 -0.24
N VAL A 195 8.85 -1.73 -0.55
CA VAL A 195 9.37 -1.80 -1.92
C VAL A 195 10.25 -3.03 -2.08
N ALA A 196 9.84 -3.96 -2.96
CA ALA A 196 10.69 -5.04 -3.43
C ALA A 196 11.24 -4.71 -4.82
N VAL A 197 12.48 -5.12 -5.09
CA VAL A 197 13.13 -4.97 -6.39
C VAL A 197 13.94 -6.23 -6.68
N TRP A 198 13.80 -6.79 -7.89
CA TRP A 198 14.56 -7.97 -8.33
C TRP A 198 14.83 -7.92 -9.83
N GLY A 199 15.84 -8.66 -10.27
CA GLY A 199 16.17 -8.80 -11.68
C GLY A 199 15.20 -9.70 -12.43
N GLY A 200 14.97 -9.43 -13.70
CA GLY A 200 14.08 -10.25 -14.53
C GLY A 200 14.60 -11.66 -14.80
N GLU A 201 15.89 -11.91 -14.64
CA GLU A 201 16.51 -13.24 -14.71
C GLU A 201 16.00 -14.19 -13.61
N GLU A 202 15.48 -13.62 -12.54
CA GLU A 202 14.98 -14.37 -11.41
C GLU A 202 13.49 -14.78 -11.55
N ASN A 203 12.82 -14.35 -12.61
CA ASN A 203 11.46 -14.76 -12.92
C ASN A 203 11.40 -16.15 -13.56
N ALA A 204 10.26 -16.80 -13.45
CA ALA A 204 9.97 -18.05 -14.13
C ALA A 204 8.79 -17.85 -15.11
N PRO A 205 8.99 -17.78 -16.43
CA PRO A 205 10.27 -17.84 -17.16
C PRO A 205 11.13 -16.55 -17.00
N PRO A 206 12.47 -16.65 -17.14
CA PRO A 206 13.36 -15.50 -17.04
C PRO A 206 13.05 -14.41 -18.09
N GLN A 207 13.09 -13.14 -17.67
CA GLN A 207 12.86 -11.96 -18.52
C GLN A 207 14.05 -11.02 -18.45
N TYR A 208 15.07 -11.30 -19.24
CA TYR A 208 16.31 -10.51 -19.26
C TYR A 208 16.08 -9.05 -19.71
N GLY A 209 16.91 -8.14 -19.21
CA GLY A 209 16.82 -6.71 -19.53
C GLY A 209 15.68 -5.96 -18.80
N LYS A 210 15.06 -6.61 -17.83
CA LYS A 210 14.05 -5.99 -16.99
C LYS A 210 14.44 -6.01 -15.51
N VAL A 211 14.01 -4.98 -14.79
CA VAL A 211 13.99 -4.95 -13.33
C VAL A 211 12.54 -4.83 -12.88
N PHE A 212 12.12 -5.75 -12.04
CA PHE A 212 10.77 -5.76 -11.49
C PHE A 212 10.73 -5.06 -10.15
N LEU A 213 9.68 -4.27 -9.95
CA LEU A 213 9.43 -3.54 -8.71
C LEU A 213 8.03 -3.87 -8.23
N ALA A 214 7.88 -4.33 -7.00
CA ALA A 214 6.62 -4.40 -6.31
C ALA A 214 6.59 -3.34 -5.21
N ILE A 215 5.54 -2.52 -5.19
CA ILE A 215 5.41 -1.39 -4.28
C ILE A 215 4.07 -1.53 -3.56
N LYS A 216 4.09 -1.61 -2.23
CA LYS A 216 2.89 -1.53 -1.39
C LYS A 216 2.74 -0.08 -0.92
N PRO A 217 1.63 0.59 -1.23
CA PRO A 217 1.29 1.88 -0.64
C PRO A 217 0.90 1.75 0.84
N LEU A 218 1.09 2.82 1.61
CA LEU A 218 0.77 2.85 3.05
C LEU A 218 -0.71 2.57 3.35
N ASN A 219 -1.63 3.02 2.50
CA ASN A 219 -3.07 2.95 2.73
C ASN A 219 -3.84 2.09 1.71
N SER A 220 -3.12 1.28 0.92
CA SER A 220 -3.71 0.43 -0.11
C SER A 220 -2.83 -0.80 -0.33
N ASP A 221 -3.42 -1.87 -0.83
CA ASP A 221 -2.66 -3.07 -1.20
C ASP A 221 -1.98 -2.93 -2.58
N TYR A 222 -2.47 -2.04 -3.45
CA TYR A 222 -2.01 -1.89 -4.84
C TYR A 222 -1.89 -0.43 -5.26
N LEU A 223 -0.96 -0.16 -6.19
CA LEU A 223 -0.84 1.10 -6.89
C LEU A 223 -1.88 1.21 -8.01
N SER A 224 -2.43 2.40 -8.22
CA SER A 224 -3.24 2.69 -9.41
C SER A 224 -2.39 2.66 -10.69
N GLY A 225 -3.03 2.42 -11.84
CA GLY A 225 -2.33 2.40 -13.13
C GLY A 225 -1.63 3.73 -13.46
N SER A 226 -2.20 4.86 -13.03
CA SER A 226 -1.61 6.19 -13.20
C SER A 226 -0.36 6.38 -12.35
N GLU A 227 -0.37 5.94 -11.10
CA GLU A 227 0.80 5.99 -10.21
C GLU A 227 1.94 5.11 -10.74
N LYS A 228 1.62 3.87 -11.18
CA LYS A 228 2.60 2.98 -11.81
C LYS A 228 3.26 3.65 -13.02
N THR A 229 2.46 4.28 -13.88
CA THR A 229 2.96 4.97 -15.08
C THR A 229 3.84 6.18 -14.72
N ALA A 230 3.45 6.98 -13.73
CA ALA A 230 4.19 8.15 -13.27
C ALA A 230 5.55 7.76 -12.67
N ILE A 231 5.56 6.74 -11.77
CA ILE A 231 6.79 6.24 -11.15
C ILE A 231 7.71 5.63 -12.23
N LYS A 232 7.16 4.78 -13.11
CA LYS A 232 7.92 4.16 -14.21
C LYS A 232 8.56 5.19 -15.13
N SER A 233 7.85 6.27 -15.47
CA SER A 233 8.38 7.36 -16.31
C SER A 233 9.59 8.04 -15.65
N LYS A 234 9.51 8.35 -14.36
CA LYS A 234 10.61 8.95 -13.59
C LYS A 234 11.81 8.01 -13.49
N LEU A 235 11.59 6.72 -13.24
CA LEU A 235 12.67 5.73 -13.17
C LEU A 235 13.34 5.52 -14.52
N ASN A 236 12.59 5.52 -15.61
CA ASN A 236 13.14 5.37 -16.98
C ASN A 236 14.16 6.46 -17.36
N ALA A 237 14.03 7.66 -16.80
CA ALA A 237 14.98 8.75 -17.05
C ALA A 237 16.37 8.51 -16.41
N LEU A 238 16.47 7.61 -15.44
CA LEU A 238 17.68 7.33 -14.68
C LEU A 238 18.26 5.93 -14.95
N ASN A 239 17.59 5.15 -15.76
CA ASN A 239 17.97 3.77 -16.06
C ASN A 239 19.24 3.65 -16.89
N MET A 240 19.89 2.49 -16.76
CA MET A 240 20.86 2.05 -17.75
C MET A 240 20.18 1.74 -19.09
N LEU A 241 20.91 1.96 -20.19
CA LEU A 241 20.38 1.87 -21.56
C LEU A 241 19.64 0.55 -21.89
N THR A 242 20.08 -0.56 -21.32
CA THR A 242 19.57 -1.91 -21.60
C THR A 242 18.57 -2.44 -20.59
N VAL A 243 18.33 -1.71 -19.49
CA VAL A 243 17.47 -2.15 -18.38
C VAL A 243 16.18 -1.34 -18.35
N ARG A 244 15.04 -2.04 -18.25
CA ARG A 244 13.72 -1.40 -18.17
C ARG A 244 13.01 -1.77 -16.86
N PRO A 245 12.55 -0.80 -16.06
CA PRO A 245 11.75 -1.09 -14.90
C PRO A 245 10.35 -1.51 -15.30
N GLU A 246 9.84 -2.54 -14.65
CA GLU A 246 8.46 -2.97 -14.71
C GLU A 246 7.87 -2.95 -13.30
N ILE A 247 6.75 -2.25 -13.11
CA ILE A 247 6.07 -2.20 -11.83
C ILE A 247 4.95 -3.22 -11.86
N VAL A 248 5.05 -4.19 -10.95
CA VAL A 248 4.06 -5.26 -10.75
C VAL A 248 3.34 -5.06 -9.42
N ASP A 249 2.15 -5.64 -9.28
CA ASP A 249 1.47 -5.63 -8.01
C ASP A 249 2.15 -6.57 -7.01
N ALA A 250 2.20 -6.14 -5.76
CA ALA A 250 2.72 -6.94 -4.68
C ALA A 250 1.82 -8.16 -4.47
N SER A 251 2.42 -9.34 -4.38
CA SER A 251 1.69 -10.55 -3.96
C SER A 251 1.60 -10.54 -2.44
N ILE A 252 0.41 -10.30 -1.89
CA ILE A 252 0.22 -10.15 -0.44
C ILE A 252 -0.37 -11.43 0.12
N VAL A 253 0.27 -11.99 1.15
CA VAL A 253 -0.24 -13.07 1.98
C VAL A 253 -0.62 -12.49 3.33
N LYS A 254 -1.91 -12.47 3.64
CA LYS A 254 -2.44 -12.00 4.92
C LYS A 254 -2.40 -13.10 5.96
N ILE A 255 -1.84 -12.79 7.12
CA ILE A 255 -1.90 -13.65 8.30
C ILE A 255 -3.22 -13.36 9.03
N LEU A 256 -4.01 -14.40 9.22
CA LEU A 256 -5.21 -14.38 10.03
C LEU A 256 -4.88 -14.93 11.42
N LEU A 257 -5.16 -14.15 12.45
CA LEU A 257 -4.87 -14.51 13.83
C LEU A 257 -6.15 -14.77 14.63
N THR A 258 -6.13 -15.88 15.36
CA THR A 258 -7.14 -16.14 16.40
C THR A 258 -6.39 -16.39 17.70
N THR A 259 -6.46 -15.43 18.60
CA THR A 259 -5.73 -15.42 19.87
C THR A 259 -6.70 -15.56 21.03
N THR A 260 -6.46 -16.51 21.90
CA THR A 260 -7.09 -16.59 23.22
C THR A 260 -6.02 -16.34 24.25
N PHE A 261 -6.21 -15.35 25.13
CA PHE A 261 -5.28 -15.04 26.21
C PHE A 261 -5.95 -15.23 27.57
N LYS A 262 -5.15 -15.64 28.55
CA LYS A 262 -5.58 -15.77 29.93
C LYS A 262 -5.06 -14.61 30.76
N TYR A 263 -5.91 -14.05 31.60
CA TYR A 263 -5.54 -12.92 32.45
C TYR A 263 -5.99 -13.13 33.90
N ASP A 264 -5.26 -12.47 34.83
CA ASP A 264 -5.61 -12.42 36.26
C ASP A 264 -6.52 -11.22 36.54
N GLU A 265 -7.78 -11.52 36.83
CA GLU A 265 -8.81 -10.53 37.16
C GLU A 265 -8.45 -9.69 38.41
N ARG A 266 -7.64 -10.22 39.32
CA ARG A 266 -7.26 -9.52 40.57
C ARG A 266 -6.10 -8.54 40.35
N SER A 267 -5.33 -8.71 39.30
CA SER A 267 -4.18 -7.86 38.99
C SER A 267 -4.53 -6.65 38.12
N THR A 268 -5.80 -6.54 37.70
CA THR A 268 -6.24 -5.47 36.80
C THR A 268 -7.57 -4.86 37.25
N SER A 269 -7.75 -3.57 36.97
CA SER A 269 -9.04 -2.89 37.05
C SER A 269 -9.76 -2.77 35.70
N LEU A 270 -9.13 -3.28 34.64
CA LEU A 270 -9.64 -3.22 33.28
C LEU A 270 -10.67 -4.33 33.03
N SER A 271 -11.67 -4.04 32.24
CA SER A 271 -12.62 -5.04 31.76
C SER A 271 -11.99 -5.97 30.73
N GLN A 272 -12.57 -7.14 30.50
CA GLN A 272 -12.15 -8.07 29.45
C GLN A 272 -12.03 -7.38 28.07
N GLY A 273 -13.02 -6.57 27.68
CA GLY A 273 -13.03 -5.89 26.39
C GLY A 273 -11.93 -4.83 26.24
N GLU A 274 -11.54 -4.17 27.34
CA GLU A 274 -10.40 -3.24 27.35
C GLU A 274 -9.09 -4.00 27.18
N LEU A 275 -8.92 -5.15 27.84
CA LEU A 275 -7.76 -6.03 27.66
C LEU A 275 -7.69 -6.59 26.24
N GLU A 276 -8.82 -7.04 25.67
CA GLU A 276 -8.89 -7.48 24.27
C GLU A 276 -8.45 -6.38 23.30
N THR A 277 -8.81 -5.12 23.59
CA THR A 277 -8.37 -3.97 22.80
C THR A 277 -6.86 -3.73 22.92
N ILE A 278 -6.30 -3.82 24.13
CA ILE A 278 -4.85 -3.69 24.37
C ILE A 278 -4.08 -4.76 23.61
N VAL A 279 -4.50 -6.02 23.70
CA VAL A 279 -3.88 -7.13 22.97
C VAL A 279 -4.01 -6.93 21.46
N THR A 280 -5.17 -6.49 20.98
CA THR A 280 -5.36 -6.19 19.54
C THR A 280 -4.42 -5.10 19.07
N ASN A 281 -4.25 -4.03 19.84
CA ASN A 281 -3.30 -2.96 19.50
C ASN A 281 -1.86 -3.45 19.51
N ALA A 282 -1.47 -4.30 20.46
CA ALA A 282 -0.14 -4.91 20.50
C ALA A 282 0.15 -5.76 19.23
N ILE A 283 -0.86 -6.47 18.73
CA ILE A 283 -0.74 -7.23 17.46
C ILE A 283 -0.58 -6.27 16.28
N ILE A 284 -1.34 -5.18 16.23
CA ILE A 284 -1.25 -4.16 15.16
C ILE A 284 0.11 -3.44 15.18
N ASP A 285 0.61 -3.13 16.36
CA ASP A 285 1.91 -2.49 16.50
C ASP A 285 3.05 -3.45 16.12
N PHE A 286 2.94 -4.73 16.49
CA PHE A 286 3.86 -5.77 16.04
C PHE A 286 3.92 -5.88 14.50
N ASP A 287 2.78 -5.81 13.82
CA ASP A 287 2.70 -5.81 12.35
C ASP A 287 3.47 -4.64 11.76
N LYS A 288 3.21 -3.43 12.24
CA LYS A 288 3.90 -2.21 11.80
C LYS A 288 5.41 -2.25 12.01
N ASP A 289 5.85 -2.81 13.12
CA ASP A 289 7.28 -2.81 13.49
C ASP A 289 8.07 -3.92 12.80
N GLN A 290 7.45 -5.09 12.55
CA GLN A 290 8.16 -6.29 12.13
C GLN A 290 7.86 -6.73 10.69
N LEU A 291 6.67 -6.37 10.13
CA LEU A 291 6.20 -6.95 8.86
C LEU A 291 6.11 -5.94 7.70
N THR A 292 6.65 -4.74 7.86
CA THR A 292 6.59 -3.66 6.85
C THR A 292 7.49 -3.87 5.62
N ASN A 293 8.29 -4.94 5.55
CA ASN A 293 9.22 -5.17 4.45
C ASN A 293 8.96 -6.51 3.76
N PHE A 294 9.27 -6.59 2.45
CA PHE A 294 9.15 -7.83 1.68
C PHE A 294 10.06 -8.98 2.13
N ASP A 295 11.11 -8.68 2.89
CA ASP A 295 12.05 -9.69 3.41
C ASP A 295 11.75 -10.02 4.89
N SER A 296 10.56 -9.65 5.38
CA SER A 296 10.17 -9.86 6.78
C SER A 296 9.92 -11.31 7.09
N ILE A 297 10.18 -11.69 8.31
CA ILE A 297 9.87 -13.02 8.84
C ILE A 297 8.91 -12.88 10.01
N PHE A 298 7.71 -13.41 9.83
CA PHE A 298 6.79 -13.54 10.94
C PHE A 298 7.25 -14.68 11.85
N ARG A 299 7.63 -14.35 13.07
CA ARG A 299 7.97 -15.31 14.11
C ARG A 299 6.86 -15.39 15.14
N HIS A 300 6.19 -16.52 15.21
CA HIS A 300 5.08 -16.75 16.14
C HIS A 300 5.48 -16.49 17.60
N SER A 301 6.69 -16.90 18.00
CA SER A 301 7.19 -16.70 19.36
C SER A 301 7.36 -15.22 19.73
N ASN A 302 7.76 -14.39 18.75
CA ASN A 302 7.91 -12.95 18.98
C ASN A 302 6.55 -12.27 19.14
N LEU A 303 5.56 -12.68 18.34
CA LEU A 303 4.18 -12.22 18.50
C LEU A 303 3.60 -12.65 19.87
N ALA A 304 3.75 -13.92 20.23
CA ALA A 304 3.29 -14.43 21.50
C ALA A 304 3.89 -13.65 22.68
N LYS A 305 5.18 -13.34 22.60
CA LYS A 305 5.86 -12.48 23.58
C LYS A 305 5.27 -11.06 23.61
N ALA A 306 5.02 -10.45 22.46
CA ALA A 306 4.43 -9.11 22.38
C ALA A 306 3.01 -9.07 23.00
N ILE A 307 2.24 -10.14 22.83
CA ILE A 307 0.93 -10.29 23.45
C ILE A 307 1.06 -10.43 24.97
N ASP A 308 1.95 -11.29 25.46
CA ASP A 308 2.15 -11.50 26.91
C ASP A 308 2.68 -10.23 27.60
N GLU A 309 3.49 -9.44 26.92
CA GLU A 309 4.04 -8.17 27.43
C GLU A 309 3.09 -6.97 27.28
N SER A 310 1.94 -7.13 26.60
CA SER A 310 1.00 -6.04 26.34
C SER A 310 0.34 -5.48 27.60
N SER A 311 0.16 -6.34 28.62
CA SER A 311 -0.33 -5.95 29.94
C SER A 311 0.24 -6.88 31.02
N SER A 312 0.53 -6.34 32.20
CA SER A 312 1.00 -7.13 33.35
C SER A 312 -0.01 -8.13 33.88
N SER A 313 -1.28 -8.00 33.50
CA SER A 313 -2.36 -8.92 33.86
C SER A 313 -2.51 -10.10 32.91
N VAL A 314 -1.91 -10.04 31.71
CA VAL A 314 -1.89 -11.15 30.75
C VAL A 314 -0.85 -12.18 31.22
N LEU A 315 -1.29 -13.42 31.37
CA LEU A 315 -0.46 -14.49 31.92
C LEU A 315 0.06 -15.45 30.84
N SER A 316 -0.75 -15.71 29.83
CA SER A 316 -0.39 -16.59 28.72
C SER A 316 -1.33 -16.36 27.53
N ASN A 317 -0.88 -16.75 26.33
CA ASN A 317 -1.71 -16.74 25.16
C ASN A 317 -1.59 -18.04 24.35
N THR A 318 -2.62 -18.31 23.56
CA THR A 318 -2.62 -19.33 22.52
C THR A 318 -3.08 -18.68 21.23
N THR A 319 -2.19 -18.61 20.26
CA THR A 319 -2.43 -17.92 18.99
C THR A 319 -2.38 -18.90 17.84
N ASN A 320 -3.48 -19.02 17.11
CA ASN A 320 -3.58 -19.82 15.90
C ASN A 320 -3.35 -18.95 14.67
N VAL A 321 -2.53 -19.44 13.74
CA VAL A 321 -2.13 -18.76 12.51
C VAL A 321 -2.79 -19.44 11.32
N ARG A 322 -3.39 -18.65 10.43
CA ARG A 322 -3.83 -19.09 9.10
C ARG A 322 -3.32 -18.08 8.07
N LEU A 323 -3.13 -18.53 6.85
CA LEU A 323 -2.73 -17.70 5.72
C LEU A 323 -3.90 -17.49 4.79
N ARG A 324 -4.14 -16.25 4.39
CA ARG A 324 -5.11 -15.91 3.34
C ARG A 324 -4.41 -15.19 2.20
N LYS A 325 -4.70 -15.62 0.99
CA LYS A 325 -4.23 -14.97 -0.23
C LYS A 325 -5.36 -14.81 -1.22
N LYS A 326 -5.45 -13.61 -1.78
CA LYS A 326 -6.35 -13.30 -2.89
C LYS A 326 -5.75 -13.79 -4.20
N MET A 327 -6.57 -14.38 -5.04
CA MET A 327 -6.26 -14.74 -6.41
C MET A 327 -7.15 -13.93 -7.35
N GLU A 328 -6.56 -13.11 -8.22
CA GLU A 328 -7.29 -12.37 -9.22
C GLU A 328 -7.84 -13.30 -10.31
N VAL A 329 -9.09 -13.09 -10.69
CA VAL A 329 -9.79 -13.88 -11.68
C VAL A 329 -10.19 -13.02 -12.87
N LYS A 330 -9.93 -13.49 -14.07
CA LYS A 330 -10.45 -12.91 -15.30
C LYS A 330 -11.76 -13.60 -15.66
N THR A 331 -12.87 -12.91 -15.41
CA THR A 331 -14.21 -13.43 -15.64
C THR A 331 -14.52 -13.62 -17.12
N GLY A 332 -15.31 -14.64 -17.44
CA GLY A 332 -15.75 -14.94 -18.81
C GLY A 332 -14.67 -15.53 -19.72
N GLN A 333 -13.51 -15.94 -19.20
CA GLN A 333 -12.41 -16.53 -19.96
C GLN A 333 -12.03 -17.90 -19.39
N LEU A 334 -11.72 -18.86 -20.26
CA LEU A 334 -11.21 -20.17 -19.85
C LEU A 334 -9.70 -20.06 -19.60
N LEU A 335 -9.29 -19.98 -18.34
CA LEU A 335 -7.90 -19.79 -17.93
C LEU A 335 -7.51 -20.73 -16.80
N GLY A 336 -6.23 -21.12 -16.75
CA GLY A 336 -5.61 -21.73 -15.59
C GLY A 336 -4.97 -20.66 -14.70
N TYR A 337 -4.89 -20.94 -13.40
CA TYR A 337 -4.35 -19.97 -12.43
C TYR A 337 -3.27 -20.62 -11.57
N LEU A 338 -2.28 -19.81 -11.19
CA LEU A 338 -1.25 -20.15 -10.22
C LEU A 338 -1.37 -19.22 -9.02
N ASN A 339 -1.46 -19.77 -7.82
CA ASN A 339 -1.53 -19.01 -6.59
C ASN A 339 -0.44 -19.47 -5.60
N PRO A 340 0.80 -18.96 -5.73
CA PRO A 340 1.92 -19.29 -4.84
C PRO A 340 1.77 -18.52 -3.51
N PHE A 341 1.80 -19.21 -2.39
CA PHE A 341 1.84 -18.61 -1.04
C PHE A 341 3.27 -18.38 -0.55
N GLY A 342 4.24 -19.09 -1.13
CA GLY A 342 5.65 -19.02 -0.73
C GLY A 342 5.99 -19.66 0.60
N ASN A 343 5.02 -20.28 1.26
CA ASN A 343 5.19 -21.03 2.50
C ASN A 343 4.46 -22.35 2.40
N GLY A 344 5.07 -23.43 2.90
CA GLY A 344 4.46 -24.75 2.90
C GLY A 344 3.17 -24.78 3.72
N PHE A 345 2.25 -25.65 3.31
CA PHE A 345 0.98 -25.86 3.96
C PHE A 345 1.01 -27.09 4.88
N TYR A 346 0.19 -27.06 5.90
CA TYR A 346 -0.10 -28.26 6.68
C TYR A 346 -0.74 -29.31 5.78
N ASN A 347 -0.12 -30.50 5.74
CA ASN A 347 -0.68 -31.64 5.04
C ASN A 347 -1.27 -32.60 6.06
N PRO A 348 -2.59 -32.79 6.12
CA PRO A 348 -3.18 -33.80 6.97
C PRO A 348 -2.70 -35.17 6.48
N THR A 349 -1.91 -35.85 7.30
CA THR A 349 -1.37 -37.18 6.96
C THR A 349 -2.49 -38.17 6.62
N SER A 350 -2.25 -39.00 5.62
CA SER A 350 -3.12 -40.07 5.18
C SER A 350 -3.52 -40.97 6.38
N GLY A 351 -4.79 -40.96 6.73
CA GLY A 351 -5.34 -41.69 7.89
C GLY A 351 -6.12 -40.82 8.84
N TYR A 352 -5.92 -39.52 8.82
CA TYR A 352 -6.70 -38.57 9.57
C TYR A 352 -7.75 -37.95 8.63
N ASN A 353 -8.96 -38.45 8.66
CA ASN A 353 -10.11 -37.97 7.87
C ASN A 353 -9.78 -37.66 6.41
N ALA A 354 -9.97 -38.61 5.54
CA ALA A 354 -9.71 -38.49 4.09
C ALA A 354 -10.51 -37.37 3.37
N ASP A 355 -11.39 -36.68 4.09
CA ASP A 355 -12.26 -35.63 3.57
C ASP A 355 -11.86 -34.22 4.01
N ALA A 356 -10.83 -34.06 4.83
CA ALA A 356 -10.37 -32.74 5.31
C ALA A 356 -8.97 -32.43 4.76
N GLY A 357 -8.92 -31.50 3.83
CA GLY A 357 -7.65 -30.98 3.26
C GLY A 357 -7.04 -29.84 4.08
N GLY A 358 -5.94 -29.28 3.58
CA GLY A 358 -5.24 -28.12 4.15
C GLY A 358 -5.95 -26.81 3.89
N ILE A 359 -6.84 -26.75 2.87
CA ILE A 359 -7.68 -25.58 2.61
C ILE A 359 -8.80 -25.49 3.65
N THR A 360 -8.78 -24.43 4.45
CA THR A 360 -9.81 -24.21 5.47
C THR A 360 -11.00 -23.42 4.96
N GLY A 361 -10.88 -22.77 3.82
CA GLY A 361 -11.96 -22.06 3.15
C GLY A 361 -11.51 -21.31 1.92
N THR A 362 -12.44 -21.14 0.98
CA THR A 362 -12.31 -20.25 -0.16
C THR A 362 -13.52 -19.34 -0.24
N SER A 363 -13.38 -18.14 -0.83
CA SER A 363 -14.56 -17.36 -1.19
C SER A 363 -15.24 -17.98 -2.42
N GLY A 364 -16.54 -17.74 -2.54
CA GLY A 364 -17.34 -18.36 -3.58
C GLY A 364 -17.19 -17.72 -4.96
N PHE A 365 -17.49 -18.49 -5.99
CA PHE A 365 -17.53 -18.04 -7.38
C PHE A 365 -18.65 -18.76 -8.16
N TYR A 366 -18.97 -18.25 -9.35
CA TYR A 366 -19.89 -18.88 -10.29
C TYR A 366 -19.14 -19.33 -11.53
N SER A 367 -19.40 -20.54 -12.00
CA SER A 367 -18.75 -21.09 -13.19
C SER A 367 -19.68 -21.13 -14.41
N VAL A 368 -19.10 -21.22 -15.61
CA VAL A 368 -19.89 -21.45 -16.83
C VAL A 368 -20.53 -22.82 -16.76
N GLY A 369 -21.87 -22.86 -16.94
CA GLY A 369 -22.65 -24.09 -16.86
C GLY A 369 -23.44 -24.23 -15.57
N ASP A 370 -23.07 -23.51 -14.52
CA ASP A 370 -23.84 -23.41 -13.27
C ASP A 370 -23.82 -21.99 -12.72
N ALA A 371 -24.74 -21.15 -13.18
CA ALA A 371 -24.92 -19.79 -12.70
C ALA A 371 -25.80 -19.70 -11.43
N THR A 372 -26.30 -20.84 -10.95
CA THR A 372 -27.28 -20.90 -9.85
C THR A 372 -26.59 -21.16 -8.52
N ASN A 373 -25.61 -22.07 -8.51
CA ASN A 373 -24.91 -22.46 -7.30
C ASN A 373 -23.60 -21.70 -7.13
N VAL A 374 -23.30 -21.35 -5.90
CA VAL A 374 -22.00 -20.78 -5.53
C VAL A 374 -21.01 -21.93 -5.34
N HIS A 375 -19.96 -21.93 -6.16
CA HIS A 375 -18.90 -22.92 -6.13
C HIS A 375 -17.77 -22.49 -5.19
N TYR A 376 -17.07 -23.47 -4.65
CA TYR A 376 -15.93 -23.33 -3.75
C TYR A 376 -14.84 -24.33 -4.12
N PHE A 377 -13.63 -24.06 -3.68
CA PHE A 377 -12.54 -25.03 -3.76
C PHE A 377 -12.23 -25.62 -2.38
N ASP A 378 -11.91 -26.91 -2.35
CA ASP A 378 -11.24 -27.58 -1.25
C ASP A 378 -10.15 -28.53 -1.80
N ASP A 379 -9.44 -29.21 -0.92
CA ASP A 379 -8.46 -30.22 -1.29
C ASP A 379 -8.78 -31.57 -0.63
N ASP A 380 -8.21 -32.64 -1.19
CA ASP A 380 -8.42 -34.03 -0.72
C ASP A 380 -7.35 -34.48 0.27
N GLY A 381 -6.42 -33.62 0.69
CA GLY A 381 -5.26 -33.99 1.51
C GLY A 381 -4.21 -34.84 0.80
N LYS A 382 -4.38 -35.13 -0.49
CA LYS A 382 -3.47 -35.96 -1.33
C LYS A 382 -2.82 -35.17 -2.47
N GLY A 383 -3.08 -33.85 -2.51
CA GLY A 383 -2.54 -32.95 -3.53
C GLY A 383 -3.49 -32.62 -4.65
N ASN A 384 -4.74 -33.08 -4.65
CA ASN A 384 -5.73 -32.67 -5.63
C ASN A 384 -6.59 -31.53 -5.09
N LEU A 385 -6.82 -30.50 -5.91
CA LEU A 385 -7.80 -29.44 -5.71
C LEU A 385 -9.14 -29.91 -6.28
N ARG A 386 -10.22 -29.75 -5.50
CA ARG A 386 -11.58 -30.14 -5.88
C ARG A 386 -12.49 -28.93 -5.92
N GLU A 387 -13.46 -28.96 -6.81
CA GLU A 387 -14.52 -27.95 -6.91
C GLU A 387 -15.84 -28.57 -6.40
N TYR A 388 -16.54 -27.80 -5.56
CA TYR A 388 -17.84 -28.23 -5.01
C TYR A 388 -18.78 -27.03 -4.83
N TYR A 389 -20.07 -27.32 -4.71
CA TYR A 389 -21.08 -26.40 -4.19
C TYR A 389 -21.80 -26.99 -2.98
N LEU A 390 -22.52 -26.16 -2.25
CA LEU A 390 -23.26 -26.60 -1.08
C LEU A 390 -24.75 -26.81 -1.42
N SER A 391 -25.28 -28.02 -1.14
CA SER A 391 -26.71 -28.32 -1.11
C SER A 391 -27.14 -28.50 0.33
N GLY A 392 -27.67 -27.42 0.94
CA GLY A 392 -27.81 -27.33 2.38
C GLY A 392 -26.45 -27.32 3.06
N SER A 393 -26.19 -28.30 3.92
CA SER A 393 -24.88 -28.50 4.59
C SER A 393 -23.96 -29.52 3.90
N THR A 394 -24.44 -30.14 2.80
CA THR A 394 -23.69 -31.21 2.11
C THR A 394 -22.90 -30.66 0.95
N ARG A 395 -21.63 -31.05 0.83
CA ARG A 395 -20.76 -30.71 -0.31
C ARG A 395 -21.08 -31.63 -1.49
N ILE A 396 -21.39 -31.03 -2.64
CA ILE A 396 -21.59 -31.75 -3.90
C ILE A 396 -20.39 -31.40 -4.80
N TYR A 397 -19.54 -32.38 -5.06
CA TYR A 397 -18.36 -32.21 -5.89
C TYR A 397 -18.72 -32.22 -7.38
N THR A 398 -18.36 -31.16 -8.08
CA THR A 398 -18.54 -31.02 -9.53
C THR A 398 -17.28 -31.45 -10.29
N ASN A 399 -16.11 -31.24 -9.70
CA ASN A 399 -14.83 -31.62 -10.29
C ASN A 399 -13.86 -32.03 -9.18
N SER A 400 -13.46 -33.31 -9.17
CA SER A 400 -12.53 -33.87 -8.19
C SER A 400 -11.06 -33.60 -8.50
N THR A 401 -10.76 -33.06 -9.69
CA THR A 401 -9.40 -32.77 -10.19
C THR A 401 -9.34 -31.37 -10.82
N ALA A 402 -9.95 -30.39 -10.15
CA ALA A 402 -9.97 -28.99 -10.59
C ALA A 402 -8.58 -28.35 -10.62
N GLY A 403 -7.62 -28.95 -9.92
CA GLY A 403 -6.23 -28.50 -9.89
C GLY A 403 -5.35 -29.35 -9.00
N THR A 404 -4.21 -28.80 -8.60
CA THR A 404 -3.26 -29.46 -7.70
C THR A 404 -2.77 -28.52 -6.61
N ILE A 405 -2.35 -29.10 -5.48
CA ILE A 405 -1.72 -28.40 -4.36
C ILE A 405 -0.39 -29.05 -4.04
N ASP A 406 0.67 -28.25 -4.04
CA ASP A 406 1.96 -28.65 -3.48
C ASP A 406 2.08 -28.13 -2.05
N TYR A 407 1.93 -29.02 -1.09
CA TYR A 407 2.00 -28.68 0.34
C TYR A 407 3.39 -28.24 0.79
N SER A 408 4.44 -28.66 0.08
CA SER A 408 5.82 -28.35 0.45
C SER A 408 6.21 -26.90 0.06
N THR A 409 5.76 -26.45 -1.10
CA THR A 409 6.07 -25.11 -1.64
C THR A 409 4.96 -24.10 -1.37
N GLY A 410 3.76 -24.56 -1.04
CA GLY A 410 2.60 -23.70 -0.89
C GLY A 410 2.06 -23.18 -2.22
N LEU A 411 2.17 -23.98 -3.28
CA LEU A 411 1.65 -23.63 -4.60
C LEU A 411 0.30 -24.29 -4.85
N ILE A 412 -0.70 -23.49 -5.18
CA ILE A 412 -1.99 -23.94 -5.68
C ILE A 412 -2.04 -23.70 -7.18
N THR A 413 -2.29 -24.75 -7.94
CA THR A 413 -2.48 -24.68 -9.40
C THR A 413 -3.91 -25.04 -9.72
N ILE A 414 -4.63 -24.17 -10.42
CA ILE A 414 -6.00 -24.41 -10.89
C ILE A 414 -5.94 -24.69 -12.38
N ASN A 415 -6.52 -25.80 -12.81
CA ASN A 415 -6.69 -26.14 -14.21
C ASN A 415 -7.55 -25.11 -14.93
N ALA A 416 -7.60 -25.16 -16.27
CA ALA A 416 -8.41 -24.22 -17.04
C ALA A 416 -9.89 -24.28 -16.61
N ILE A 417 -10.38 -23.18 -16.06
CA ILE A 417 -11.75 -22.98 -15.60
C ILE A 417 -12.29 -21.66 -16.17
N ASN A 418 -13.59 -21.61 -16.49
CA ASN A 418 -14.25 -20.38 -16.90
C ASN A 418 -15.16 -19.88 -15.76
N ILE A 419 -14.69 -18.88 -15.05
CA ILE A 419 -15.41 -18.23 -13.94
C ILE A 419 -16.20 -17.05 -14.50
N THR A 420 -17.52 -17.04 -14.28
CA THR A 420 -18.39 -15.98 -14.77
C THR A 420 -18.43 -14.76 -13.85
N SER A 421 -18.41 -14.98 -12.54
CA SER A 421 -18.34 -13.95 -11.51
C SER A 421 -17.81 -14.52 -10.20
N THR A 422 -17.39 -13.67 -9.31
CA THR A 422 -16.97 -14.00 -7.95
C THR A 422 -17.93 -13.38 -6.93
N VAL A 423 -18.01 -13.97 -5.75
CA VAL A 423 -18.76 -13.39 -4.63
C VAL A 423 -18.07 -12.10 -4.15
N ASN A 424 -16.74 -12.07 -4.20
CA ASN A 424 -15.99 -10.85 -3.94
C ASN A 424 -16.21 -9.84 -5.08
N VAL A 425 -16.50 -8.59 -4.72
CA VAL A 425 -16.78 -7.51 -5.69
C VAL A 425 -15.55 -7.09 -6.51
N ASP A 426 -14.35 -7.43 -6.05
CA ASP A 426 -13.07 -7.10 -6.69
C ASP A 426 -12.58 -8.16 -7.69
N SER A 427 -13.46 -9.08 -8.10
CA SER A 427 -13.13 -10.19 -9.00
C SER A 427 -11.99 -11.07 -8.50
N THR A 428 -11.93 -11.32 -7.20
CA THR A 428 -10.95 -12.19 -6.56
C THR A 428 -11.58 -13.41 -5.90
N ILE A 429 -10.78 -14.47 -5.73
CA ILE A 429 -11.09 -15.62 -4.89
C ILE A 429 -10.06 -15.67 -3.75
N ASP A 430 -10.55 -15.65 -2.52
CA ASP A 430 -9.71 -15.80 -1.33
C ASP A 430 -9.47 -17.28 -1.05
N PHE A 431 -8.22 -17.64 -0.83
CA PHE A 431 -7.83 -18.96 -0.33
C PHE A 431 -7.29 -18.81 1.10
N THR A 432 -7.85 -19.59 2.01
CA THR A 432 -7.40 -19.63 3.41
C THR A 432 -6.81 -21.01 3.71
N MET A 433 -5.56 -21.02 4.19
CA MET A 433 -4.76 -22.23 4.41
C MET A 433 -4.20 -22.26 5.83
N ILE A 434 -3.92 -23.46 6.32
CA ILE A 434 -3.11 -23.66 7.53
C ILE A 434 -1.65 -23.80 7.08
N PRO A 435 -0.71 -22.98 7.59
CA PRO A 435 0.72 -23.14 7.29
C PRO A 435 1.26 -24.42 7.95
N ASN A 436 2.32 -24.99 7.36
CA ASN A 436 3.00 -26.16 7.90
C ASN A 436 3.70 -25.87 9.24
N GLY A 437 4.06 -24.63 9.48
CA GLY A 437 4.61 -24.15 10.75
C GLY A 437 4.01 -22.79 11.10
N ASN A 438 4.11 -22.41 12.36
CA ASN A 438 3.57 -21.12 12.81
C ASN A 438 4.44 -19.92 12.37
N ASP A 439 5.67 -20.16 11.94
CA ASP A 439 6.54 -19.14 11.37
C ASP A 439 6.26 -18.99 9.87
N VAL A 440 6.17 -17.75 9.39
CA VAL A 440 5.88 -17.43 7.99
C VAL A 440 6.99 -16.53 7.45
N VAL A 441 7.56 -16.93 6.31
CA VAL A 441 8.68 -16.22 5.68
C VAL A 441 8.18 -15.53 4.43
N ALA A 442 8.43 -14.23 4.32
CA ALA A 442 8.21 -13.52 3.07
C ALA A 442 9.23 -14.01 2.04
N THR A 443 8.75 -14.63 0.96
CA THR A 443 9.60 -14.97 -0.18
C THR A 443 9.57 -13.82 -1.19
N ARG A 444 10.52 -13.83 -2.12
CA ARG A 444 10.69 -12.76 -3.13
C ARG A 444 9.36 -12.34 -3.80
N GLY A 445 9.07 -11.04 -3.73
CA GLY A 445 7.86 -10.46 -4.33
C GLY A 445 6.55 -10.76 -3.58
N ILE A 446 6.61 -11.54 -2.50
CA ILE A 446 5.49 -11.79 -1.59
C ILE A 446 5.71 -10.98 -0.32
N LEU A 447 4.72 -10.17 0.02
CA LEU A 447 4.65 -9.46 1.29
C LEU A 447 3.79 -10.28 2.25
N VAL A 448 4.27 -10.44 3.46
CA VAL A 448 3.51 -11.02 4.57
C VAL A 448 3.03 -9.88 5.47
N ASP A 449 1.74 -9.87 5.79
CA ASP A 449 1.09 -8.77 6.50
C ASP A 449 -0.05 -9.36 7.37
N ILE A 450 -0.29 -8.80 8.56
CA ILE A 450 -1.40 -9.25 9.41
C ILE A 450 -2.70 -8.60 8.94
N SER A 451 -3.76 -9.40 8.81
CA SER A 451 -5.08 -8.86 8.47
C SER A 451 -5.70 -8.18 9.69
N THR A 452 -5.53 -6.87 9.80
CA THR A 452 -6.02 -6.08 10.94
C THR A 452 -7.55 -6.13 11.11
N THR A 453 -8.28 -6.42 10.03
CA THR A 453 -9.76 -6.54 10.03
C THR A 453 -10.24 -7.90 10.51
N ASP A 454 -9.39 -8.92 10.51
CA ASP A 454 -9.75 -10.30 10.83
C ASP A 454 -9.05 -10.82 12.10
N ILE A 455 -8.44 -9.94 12.89
CA ILE A 455 -7.89 -10.31 14.20
C ILE A 455 -9.04 -10.69 15.12
N LYS A 456 -8.97 -11.90 15.67
CA LYS A 456 -9.92 -12.38 16.69
C LYS A 456 -9.16 -12.56 17.99
N VAL A 457 -9.52 -11.77 18.98
CA VAL A 457 -8.96 -11.82 20.33
C VAL A 457 -10.06 -12.15 21.31
N LEU A 458 -9.81 -13.11 22.19
CA LEU A 458 -10.71 -13.51 23.25
C LEU A 458 -9.92 -13.59 24.57
N GLY A 459 -10.37 -12.84 25.56
CA GLY A 459 -9.82 -12.89 26.92
C GLY A 459 -10.57 -13.94 27.76
N GLU A 460 -9.85 -14.75 28.51
CA GLU A 460 -10.39 -15.69 29.48
C GLU A 460 -9.77 -15.44 30.86
N VAL A 461 -10.59 -15.45 31.91
CA VAL A 461 -10.07 -15.36 33.28
C VAL A 461 -9.29 -16.62 33.62
N ASP A 462 -8.07 -16.46 34.12
CA ASP A 462 -7.30 -17.59 34.64
C ASP A 462 -7.86 -18.06 35.99
N THR A 463 -8.51 -19.20 35.97
CA THR A 463 -9.14 -19.75 37.18
C THR A 463 -8.12 -20.17 38.24
N ILE A 464 -6.87 -20.40 37.87
CA ILE A 464 -5.78 -20.74 38.78
C ILE A 464 -5.30 -19.47 39.49
N ALA A 465 -5.02 -18.41 38.75
CA ALA A 465 -4.60 -17.15 39.30
C ALA A 465 -5.70 -16.46 40.11
N SER A 466 -6.97 -16.57 39.70
CA SER A 466 -8.12 -16.03 40.40
C SER A 466 -8.42 -16.78 41.72
N GLY A 467 -7.82 -17.95 41.95
CA GLY A 467 -7.99 -18.75 43.13
C GLY A 467 -9.33 -19.48 43.18
N GLU A 468 -10.06 -19.57 42.08
CA GLU A 468 -11.30 -20.35 41.99
C GLU A 468 -11.03 -21.87 41.99
N SER A 469 -9.82 -22.29 41.62
CA SER A 469 -9.38 -23.67 41.68
C SER A 469 -8.81 -23.97 43.07
N SER A 470 -9.59 -24.61 43.92
CA SER A 470 -9.20 -25.02 45.26
C SER A 470 -8.02 -25.98 45.31
N ALA A 471 -7.59 -26.52 44.18
CA ALA A 471 -6.54 -27.54 44.13
C ALA A 471 -5.19 -27.01 43.62
N GLY A 472 -5.08 -25.75 43.24
CA GLY A 472 -3.86 -25.23 42.58
C GLY A 472 -3.48 -25.98 41.29
N VAL A 473 -4.30 -26.95 40.93
CA VAL A 473 -4.18 -27.82 39.77
C VAL A 473 -5.45 -27.64 38.98
N GLY A 474 -5.42 -27.01 37.86
CA GLY A 474 -6.58 -26.78 36.99
C GLY A 474 -7.19 -28.07 36.40
N PHE A 475 -7.35 -29.11 37.23
CA PHE A 475 -8.14 -30.27 36.91
C PHE A 475 -9.62 -29.96 37.19
N LYS A 476 -10.32 -29.44 36.19
CA LYS A 476 -11.72 -29.84 36.08
C LYS A 476 -11.69 -31.33 35.73
N SER A 477 -11.99 -32.18 36.71
CA SER A 477 -12.44 -33.53 36.38
C SER A 477 -13.75 -33.33 35.62
N THR A 478 -13.71 -33.30 34.29
CA THR A 478 -14.88 -33.62 33.51
C THR A 478 -15.16 -35.09 33.86
N SER A 479 -16.00 -35.33 34.83
CA SER A 479 -16.71 -36.58 34.94
C SER A 479 -17.58 -36.67 33.69
N SER A 480 -17.04 -37.13 32.59
CA SER A 480 -17.84 -37.65 31.51
C SER A 480 -18.43 -38.96 31.98
N SER A 481 -19.53 -38.87 32.67
CA SER A 481 -20.46 -39.96 32.79
C SER A 481 -21.17 -40.10 31.45
N SER A 482 -20.56 -40.80 30.55
CA SER A 482 -21.26 -41.41 29.43
C SER A 482 -20.49 -42.64 29.00
N TYR A 483 -20.90 -43.70 29.60
CA TYR A 483 -20.80 -45.03 29.01
C TYR A 483 -21.94 -45.20 28.02
#